data_cea0169e7ee11ff384b5618b609da8dc
#
_entry.id   cea0169e7ee11ff384b5618b609da8dc
#
_cell.length_a   1.000
_cell.length_b   1.000
_cell.length_c   1.000
_cell.angle_alpha   90.00
_cell.angle_beta   90.00
_cell.angle_gamma   90.00
#
_symmetry.space_group_name_H-M   'P 1'
#
loop_
_entity.id
_entity.type
_entity.pdbx_description
1 polymer ?
#
loop_
_entity_poly.entity_id
_entity_poly.type
_entity_poly.pdbx_seq_one_letter_code
_entity_poly.pdbx_strand_id
1 'polypeptide(L)'
;ELKNKVDKLWMMFWTGGITNPLDVIEQITYLMFIRELDEVDTEKSASSVMLGIPYTSKFDANHQDCRWSQFKNATAQDMYKTMQERVFPFIKELHGDEESAYSKYMADAIFKIPTPQLLEQIVTAMDEIDWKNSDIRGDLYEYLLSKIATAGTNGQFRTPRHIIKMMVNLVEPKVEDIICDPACGTGGFLVAAGEYLQKQYRDQVMFDKKVKKHYNDEMFHGYDMDRTMLRIGAMNMMTHGVENPDIQYKDSLSEQNQDKECHTLILANPPFKGSLNYDV
;
A
#
# COMPACT_ATOMS: atom_id res chain seq x y z
N GLU A 1 20.50 -9.43 -6.51
CA GLU A 1 20.69 -9.27 -5.06
C GLU A 1 19.35 -9.11 -4.33
N LEU A 2 18.50 -8.15 -4.73
CA LEU A 2 17.19 -7.89 -4.12
C LEU A 2 16.27 -9.13 -4.14
N LYS A 3 16.14 -9.79 -5.31
CA LYS A 3 15.32 -11.00 -5.46
C LYS A 3 15.70 -12.08 -4.44
N ASN A 4 17.00 -12.32 -4.22
CA ASN A 4 17.46 -13.30 -3.25
C ASN A 4 17.07 -12.97 -1.81
N LYS A 5 17.10 -11.67 -1.44
CA LYS A 5 16.64 -11.20 -0.12
C LYS A 5 15.13 -11.43 0.05
N VAL A 6 14.36 -11.14 -0.98
CA VAL A 6 12.91 -11.38 -0.97
C VAL A 6 12.58 -12.87 -0.94
N ASP A 7 13.31 -13.71 -1.69
CA ASP A 7 13.12 -15.16 -1.65
C ASP A 7 13.44 -15.72 -0.27
N LYS A 8 14.50 -15.23 0.37
CA LYS A 8 14.84 -15.60 1.75
C LYS A 8 13.71 -15.20 2.71
N LEU A 9 13.21 -13.97 2.58
CA LEU A 9 12.09 -13.47 3.38
C LEU A 9 10.83 -14.34 3.18
N TRP A 10 10.49 -14.65 1.93
CA TRP A 10 9.38 -15.53 1.59
C TRP A 10 9.49 -16.90 2.24
N MET A 11 10.68 -17.50 2.17
CA MET A 11 10.95 -18.81 2.75
C MET A 11 10.83 -18.81 4.27
N MET A 12 11.16 -17.71 4.95
CA MET A 12 10.97 -17.59 6.41
C MET A 12 9.49 -17.72 6.79
N PHE A 13 8.60 -17.05 6.05
CA PHE A 13 7.15 -17.18 6.27
C PHE A 13 6.68 -18.62 6.02
N TRP A 14 7.11 -19.19 4.90
CA TRP A 14 6.72 -20.54 4.50
C TRP A 14 7.15 -21.59 5.51
N THR A 15 8.40 -21.58 5.91
CA THR A 15 8.95 -22.52 6.92
C THR A 15 8.41 -22.21 8.33
N GLY A 16 8.00 -20.98 8.58
CA GLY A 16 7.34 -20.54 9.82
C GLY A 16 5.86 -20.89 9.93
N GLY A 17 5.29 -21.60 8.93
CA GLY A 17 3.92 -22.11 8.96
C GLY A 17 2.87 -21.22 8.27
N ILE A 18 3.28 -20.11 7.63
CA ILE A 18 2.39 -19.30 6.80
C ILE A 18 2.57 -19.69 5.34
N THR A 19 1.72 -20.58 4.85
CA THR A 19 1.84 -21.18 3.51
C THR A 19 0.90 -20.60 2.46
N ASN A 20 -0.09 -19.80 2.87
CA ASN A 20 -0.94 -19.08 1.92
C ASN A 20 -0.19 -17.86 1.38
N PRO A 21 0.07 -17.77 0.06
CA PRO A 21 0.78 -16.66 -0.56
C PRO A 21 0.17 -15.28 -0.26
N LEU A 22 -1.15 -15.18 -0.23
CA LEU A 22 -1.84 -13.93 0.09
C LEU A 22 -1.58 -13.49 1.53
N ASP A 23 -1.60 -14.43 2.48
CA ASP A 23 -1.29 -14.15 3.88
C ASP A 23 0.15 -13.67 4.03
N VAL A 24 1.10 -14.31 3.36
CA VAL A 24 2.52 -13.89 3.38
C VAL A 24 2.66 -12.45 2.91
N ILE A 25 2.07 -12.10 1.76
CA ILE A 25 2.15 -10.75 1.20
C ILE A 25 1.48 -9.75 2.11
N GLU A 26 0.33 -10.08 2.65
CA GLU A 26 -0.39 -9.23 3.58
C GLU A 26 0.44 -8.91 4.82
N GLN A 27 1.05 -9.92 5.45
CA GLN A 27 1.92 -9.71 6.62
C GLN A 27 3.17 -8.88 6.29
N ILE A 28 3.81 -9.15 5.15
CA ILE A 28 4.94 -8.32 4.68
C ILE A 28 4.48 -6.89 4.45
N THR A 29 3.31 -6.68 3.86
CA THR A 29 2.77 -5.34 3.60
C THR A 29 2.54 -4.56 4.89
N TYR A 30 2.03 -5.18 5.96
CA TYR A 30 1.90 -4.50 7.25
C TYR A 30 3.24 -4.03 7.80
N LEU A 31 4.26 -4.88 7.71
CA LEU A 31 5.60 -4.53 8.19
C LEU A 31 6.27 -3.46 7.32
N MET A 32 6.07 -3.53 6.00
CA MET A 32 6.52 -2.47 5.09
C MET A 32 5.85 -1.14 5.41
N PHE A 33 4.53 -1.16 5.60
CA PHE A 33 3.74 0.02 5.86
C PHE A 33 4.19 0.75 7.13
N ILE A 34 4.33 0.04 8.26
CA ILE A 34 4.77 0.68 9.51
C ILE A 34 6.19 1.23 9.42
N ARG A 35 7.10 0.53 8.73
CA ARG A 35 8.46 1.00 8.50
C ARG A 35 8.48 2.28 7.69
N GLU A 36 7.79 2.29 6.56
CA GLU A 36 7.74 3.44 5.67
C GLU A 36 7.04 4.63 6.33
N LEU A 37 5.97 4.36 7.09
CA LEU A 37 5.30 5.38 7.89
C LEU A 37 6.27 6.07 8.86
N ASP A 38 7.12 5.30 9.56
CA ASP A 38 8.13 5.85 10.47
C ASP A 38 9.20 6.66 9.73
N GLU A 39 9.70 6.16 8.59
CA GLU A 39 10.70 6.85 7.78
C GLU A 39 10.15 8.20 7.26
N VAL A 40 8.96 8.19 6.65
CA VAL A 40 8.31 9.39 6.10
C VAL A 40 7.95 10.39 7.20
N ASP A 41 7.43 9.93 8.33
CA ASP A 41 7.10 10.80 9.47
C ASP A 41 8.35 11.47 10.05
N THR A 42 9.45 10.72 10.16
CA THR A 42 10.74 11.24 10.62
C THR A 42 11.29 12.29 9.67
N GLU A 43 11.26 12.06 8.35
CA GLU A 43 11.72 13.00 7.34
C GLU A 43 10.87 14.28 7.31
N LYS A 44 9.53 14.14 7.38
CA LYS A 44 8.61 15.28 7.43
C LYS A 44 8.79 16.09 8.71
N SER A 45 8.98 15.44 9.85
CA SER A 45 9.26 16.12 11.14
C SER A 45 10.56 16.91 11.09
N ALA A 46 11.64 16.33 10.55
CA ALA A 46 12.92 17.02 10.39
C ALA A 46 12.81 18.21 9.43
N SER A 47 12.15 18.03 8.30
CA SER A 47 11.92 19.10 7.30
C SER A 47 11.07 20.23 7.87
N SER A 48 10.07 19.92 8.68
CA SER A 48 9.23 20.89 9.38
C SER A 48 10.07 21.84 10.27
N VAL A 49 10.99 21.28 11.04
CA VAL A 49 11.90 22.06 11.90
C VAL A 49 12.80 22.95 11.05
N MET A 50 13.36 22.43 9.95
CA MET A 50 14.28 23.19 9.08
C MET A 50 13.57 24.33 8.33
N LEU A 51 12.34 24.10 7.88
CA LEU A 51 11.61 25.04 7.02
C LEU A 51 10.64 25.93 7.80
N GLY A 52 10.43 25.70 9.10
CA GLY A 52 9.47 26.41 9.93
C GLY A 52 8.01 26.15 9.51
N ILE A 53 7.73 25.03 8.86
CA ILE A 53 6.38 24.64 8.40
C ILE A 53 5.78 23.69 9.44
N PRO A 54 4.59 23.98 10.01
CA PRO A 54 3.98 23.08 10.99
C PRO A 54 3.72 21.68 10.41
N TYR A 55 4.11 20.64 11.15
CA TYR A 55 3.82 19.26 10.86
C TYR A 55 3.35 18.54 12.12
N THR A 56 2.28 17.78 12.02
CA THR A 56 1.78 16.93 13.10
C THR A 56 2.21 15.50 12.81
N SER A 57 3.05 14.94 13.68
CA SER A 57 3.51 13.55 13.57
C SER A 57 2.32 12.59 13.65
N LYS A 58 2.38 11.52 12.85
CA LYS A 58 1.43 10.40 12.95
C LYS A 58 1.66 9.56 14.21
N PHE A 59 2.87 9.60 14.77
CA PHE A 59 3.22 8.97 16.05
C PHE A 59 3.17 10.03 17.15
N ASP A 60 2.06 10.10 17.86
CA ASP A 60 1.92 10.96 19.03
C ASP A 60 2.74 10.46 20.23
N ALA A 61 2.65 11.14 21.37
CA ALA A 61 3.41 10.80 22.57
C ALA A 61 3.12 9.38 23.10
N ASN A 62 1.92 8.85 22.83
CA ASN A 62 1.50 7.52 23.27
C ASN A 62 1.89 6.39 22.30
N HIS A 63 2.32 6.72 21.07
CA HIS A 63 2.61 5.75 20.02
C HIS A 63 4.07 5.77 19.55
N GLN A 64 4.99 6.34 20.34
CA GLN A 64 6.42 6.36 20.00
C GLN A 64 7.03 4.95 19.97
N ASP A 65 6.55 4.04 20.79
CA ASP A 65 6.90 2.62 20.82
C ASP A 65 6.46 1.86 19.55
N CYS A 66 5.50 2.41 18.80
CA CYS A 66 5.04 1.84 17.53
C CYS A 66 5.98 2.13 16.36
N ARG A 67 6.97 3.01 16.52
CA ARG A 67 7.95 3.30 15.47
C ARG A 67 8.80 2.07 15.15
N TRP A 68 8.98 1.79 13.86
CA TRP A 68 9.88 0.74 13.39
C TRP A 68 11.28 0.88 14.00
N SER A 69 11.82 2.07 13.99
CA SER A 69 13.13 2.43 14.57
C SER A 69 13.27 2.10 16.06
N GLN A 70 12.15 2.02 16.78
CA GLN A 70 12.13 1.69 18.20
C GLN A 70 12.01 0.18 18.42
N PHE A 71 10.94 -0.44 17.94
CA PHE A 71 10.66 -1.84 18.28
C PHE A 71 11.59 -2.86 17.59
N LYS A 72 12.19 -2.53 16.44
CA LYS A 72 13.10 -3.44 15.72
C LYS A 72 14.34 -3.87 16.54
N ASN A 73 14.70 -3.09 17.54
CA ASN A 73 15.86 -3.36 18.41
C ASN A 73 15.47 -4.04 19.75
N ALA A 74 14.19 -4.33 19.95
CA ALA A 74 13.71 -4.99 21.15
C ALA A 74 14.03 -6.50 21.11
N THR A 75 13.88 -7.17 22.27
CA THR A 75 13.96 -8.63 22.31
C THR A 75 12.82 -9.25 21.49
N ALA A 76 12.97 -10.48 21.01
CA ALA A 76 11.93 -11.16 20.23
C ALA A 76 10.57 -11.15 20.94
N GLN A 77 10.56 -11.36 22.26
CA GLN A 77 9.33 -11.35 23.07
C GLN A 77 8.70 -9.96 23.17
N ASP A 78 9.51 -8.94 23.45
CA ASP A 78 9.01 -7.56 23.57
C ASP A 78 8.58 -7.04 22.20
N MET A 79 9.33 -7.32 21.13
CA MET A 79 8.96 -6.98 19.75
C MET A 79 7.60 -7.58 19.39
N TYR A 80 7.39 -8.86 19.68
CA TYR A 80 6.16 -9.57 19.37
C TYR A 80 4.97 -9.00 20.14
N LYS A 81 5.16 -8.75 21.44
CA LYS A 81 4.14 -8.12 22.30
C LYS A 81 3.80 -6.72 21.79
N THR A 82 4.82 -5.90 21.52
CA THR A 82 4.63 -4.54 20.98
C THR A 82 3.90 -4.57 19.65
N MET A 83 4.25 -5.51 18.76
CA MET A 83 3.56 -5.67 17.48
C MET A 83 2.09 -6.00 17.66
N GLN A 84 1.75 -6.97 18.50
CA GLN A 84 0.37 -7.40 18.68
C GLN A 84 -0.50 -6.40 19.44
N GLU A 85 0.04 -5.82 20.53
CA GLU A 85 -0.75 -5.01 21.46
C GLU A 85 -0.73 -3.51 21.13
N ARG A 86 0.26 -3.05 20.35
CA ARG A 86 0.50 -1.63 20.11
C ARG A 86 0.55 -1.28 18.62
N VAL A 87 1.50 -1.86 17.86
CA VAL A 87 1.72 -1.48 16.47
C VAL A 87 0.55 -1.86 15.58
N PHE A 88 0.07 -3.10 15.69
CA PHE A 88 -1.02 -3.58 14.84
C PHE A 88 -2.35 -2.85 15.12
N PRO A 89 -2.78 -2.64 16.38
CA PRO A 89 -3.89 -1.74 16.69
C PRO A 89 -3.68 -0.32 16.17
N PHE A 90 -2.50 0.26 16.35
CA PHE A 90 -2.17 1.60 15.87
C PHE A 90 -2.36 1.75 14.36
N ILE A 91 -1.83 0.82 13.54
CA ILE A 91 -2.02 0.89 12.09
C ILE A 91 -3.47 0.68 11.66
N LYS A 92 -4.27 -0.05 12.42
CA LYS A 92 -5.70 -0.23 12.14
C LYS A 92 -6.51 1.06 12.37
N GLU A 93 -6.09 1.87 13.34
CA GLU A 93 -6.79 3.08 13.79
C GLU A 93 -6.16 4.38 13.22
N LEU A 94 -5.17 4.25 12.34
CA LEU A 94 -4.30 5.36 11.91
C LEU A 94 -5.07 6.57 11.33
N HIS A 95 -6.23 6.37 10.75
CA HIS A 95 -7.03 7.43 10.14
C HIS A 95 -8.14 7.98 11.03
N GLY A 96 -8.47 7.33 12.15
CA GLY A 96 -9.49 7.79 13.08
C GLY A 96 -10.89 8.01 12.50
N ASP A 97 -11.04 7.90 11.19
CA ASP A 97 -12.28 8.06 10.44
C ASP A 97 -12.78 6.68 10.00
N GLU A 98 -13.87 6.22 10.63
CA GLU A 98 -14.46 4.90 10.34
C GLU A 98 -14.98 4.80 8.89
N GLU A 99 -15.20 5.91 8.21
CA GLU A 99 -15.69 5.96 6.82
C GLU A 99 -14.59 5.86 5.78
N SER A 100 -13.32 6.04 6.15
CA SER A 100 -12.22 5.93 5.20
C SER A 100 -12.11 4.50 4.61
N ALA A 101 -11.74 4.40 3.32
CA ALA A 101 -11.50 3.11 2.67
C ALA A 101 -10.46 2.28 3.44
N TYR A 102 -9.39 2.93 3.91
CA TYR A 102 -8.35 2.30 4.72
C TYR A 102 -8.91 1.67 5.99
N SER A 103 -9.68 2.42 6.80
CA SER A 103 -10.26 1.94 8.06
C SER A 103 -11.19 0.74 7.84
N LYS A 104 -12.03 0.78 6.79
CA LYS A 104 -12.92 -0.33 6.41
C LYS A 104 -12.16 -1.62 6.11
N TYR A 105 -11.04 -1.54 5.38
CA TYR A 105 -10.27 -2.74 5.01
C TYR A 105 -9.30 -3.19 6.09
N MET A 106 -8.90 -2.30 6.99
CA MET A 106 -8.06 -2.66 8.13
C MET A 106 -8.85 -3.24 9.31
N ALA A 107 -10.17 -3.00 9.37
CA ALA A 107 -11.00 -3.47 10.49
C ALA A 107 -10.89 -4.98 10.73
N ASP A 108 -10.92 -5.78 9.66
CA ASP A 108 -10.82 -7.25 9.69
C ASP A 108 -9.39 -7.78 9.45
N ALA A 109 -8.39 -6.90 9.43
CA ALA A 109 -6.99 -7.30 9.30
C ALA A 109 -6.52 -8.11 10.53
N ILE A 110 -5.74 -9.16 10.27
CA ILE A 110 -5.24 -10.07 11.31
C ILE A 110 -3.73 -10.19 11.21
N PHE A 111 -3.06 -10.01 12.34
CA PHE A 111 -1.64 -10.30 12.48
C PHE A 111 -1.45 -11.81 12.64
N LYS A 112 -0.81 -12.46 11.65
CA LYS A 112 -0.74 -13.93 11.54
C LYS A 112 0.65 -14.53 11.82
N ILE A 113 1.67 -13.72 12.08
CA ILE A 113 3.02 -14.25 12.40
C ILE A 113 2.93 -14.98 13.74
N PRO A 114 3.23 -16.31 13.79
CA PRO A 114 2.83 -17.13 14.94
C PRO A 114 3.78 -17.08 16.12
N THR A 115 5.03 -16.69 15.93
CA THR A 115 6.05 -16.77 16.99
C THR A 115 6.93 -15.52 17.07
N PRO A 116 7.39 -15.16 18.27
CA PRO A 116 8.34 -14.06 18.47
C PRO A 116 9.63 -14.21 17.66
N GLN A 117 10.18 -15.41 17.60
CA GLN A 117 11.44 -15.70 16.89
C GLN A 117 11.28 -15.50 15.39
N LEU A 118 10.13 -15.91 14.82
CA LEU A 118 9.87 -15.70 13.41
C LEU A 118 9.73 -14.21 13.09
N LEU A 119 9.02 -13.45 13.92
CA LEU A 119 8.89 -12.00 13.74
C LEU A 119 10.25 -11.31 13.79
N GLU A 120 11.12 -11.65 14.77
CA GLU A 120 12.47 -11.11 14.89
C GLU A 120 13.30 -11.38 13.62
N GLN A 121 13.27 -12.62 13.12
CA GLN A 121 13.99 -13.00 11.89
C GLN A 121 13.49 -12.20 10.68
N ILE A 122 12.18 -12.06 10.53
CA ILE A 122 11.56 -11.30 9.44
C ILE A 122 11.93 -9.82 9.53
N VAL A 123 11.79 -9.20 10.71
CA VAL A 123 12.13 -7.78 10.92
C VAL A 123 13.61 -7.53 10.62
N THR A 124 14.50 -8.40 11.09
CA THR A 124 15.94 -8.32 10.81
C THR A 124 16.22 -8.44 9.30
N ALA A 125 15.61 -9.41 8.63
CA ALA A 125 15.80 -9.59 7.19
C ALA A 125 15.24 -8.43 6.37
N MET A 126 14.13 -7.84 6.81
CA MET A 126 13.58 -6.63 6.19
C MET A 126 14.47 -5.41 6.41
N ASP A 127 15.11 -5.29 7.56
CA ASP A 127 15.99 -4.15 7.85
C ASP A 127 17.28 -4.15 7.00
N GLU A 128 17.69 -5.31 6.49
CA GLU A 128 18.80 -5.45 5.54
C GLU A 128 18.50 -4.98 4.10
N ILE A 129 17.24 -4.70 3.78
CA ILE A 129 16.82 -4.21 2.46
C ILE A 129 16.93 -2.69 2.44
N ASP A 130 17.52 -2.13 1.38
CA ASP A 130 17.54 -0.68 1.16
C ASP A 130 16.18 -0.18 0.66
N TRP A 131 15.39 0.37 1.57
CA TRP A 131 14.05 0.89 1.32
C TRP A 131 14.02 2.36 0.87
N LYS A 132 15.13 3.06 0.97
CA LYS A 132 15.18 4.50 0.65
C LYS A 132 14.96 4.79 -0.82
N ASN A 133 15.25 3.81 -1.68
CA ASN A 133 15.02 3.94 -3.12
C ASN A 133 13.59 3.51 -3.47
N SER A 134 12.77 4.45 -3.95
CA SER A 134 11.37 4.20 -4.36
C SER A 134 11.26 3.14 -5.47
N ASP A 135 12.25 3.07 -6.37
CA ASP A 135 12.26 2.05 -7.43
C ASP A 135 12.47 0.66 -6.84
N ILE A 136 13.36 0.53 -5.83
CA ILE A 136 13.58 -0.74 -5.13
C ILE A 136 12.33 -1.19 -4.39
N ARG A 137 11.60 -0.28 -3.72
CA ARG A 137 10.33 -0.61 -3.06
C ARG A 137 9.30 -1.13 -4.06
N GLY A 138 9.11 -0.43 -5.17
CA GLY A 138 8.21 -0.85 -6.21
C GLY A 138 8.58 -2.20 -6.83
N ASP A 139 9.86 -2.43 -7.11
CA ASP A 139 10.36 -3.69 -7.67
C ASP A 139 10.20 -4.86 -6.68
N LEU A 140 10.43 -4.62 -5.39
CA LEU A 140 10.23 -5.61 -4.34
C LEU A 140 8.76 -5.99 -4.23
N TYR A 141 7.88 -5.00 -4.19
CA TYR A 141 6.45 -5.23 -4.09
C TYR A 141 5.93 -5.99 -5.31
N GLU A 142 6.36 -5.61 -6.51
CA GLU A 142 6.03 -6.33 -7.75
C GLU A 142 6.54 -7.77 -7.72
N TYR A 143 7.77 -8.00 -7.25
CA TYR A 143 8.32 -9.34 -7.15
C TYR A 143 7.56 -10.19 -6.15
N LEU A 144 7.20 -9.67 -4.98
CA LEU A 144 6.34 -10.35 -4.01
C LEU A 144 4.99 -10.75 -4.63
N LEU A 145 4.35 -9.83 -5.34
CA LEU A 145 3.07 -10.10 -5.99
C LEU A 145 3.18 -11.09 -7.15
N SER A 146 4.33 -11.16 -7.82
CA SER A 146 4.58 -12.20 -8.84
C SER A 146 4.55 -13.61 -8.28
N LYS A 147 4.84 -13.77 -6.98
CA LYS A 147 4.76 -15.07 -6.28
C LYS A 147 3.32 -15.59 -6.20
N ILE A 148 2.31 -14.73 -6.14
CA ILE A 148 0.90 -15.16 -6.18
C ILE A 148 0.58 -15.82 -7.52
N ALA A 149 1.02 -15.22 -8.61
CA ALA A 149 0.77 -15.72 -9.96
C ALA A 149 1.38 -17.12 -10.18
N THR A 150 2.54 -17.39 -9.59
CA THR A 150 3.21 -18.69 -9.69
C THR A 150 2.64 -19.76 -8.76
N ALA A 151 1.95 -19.36 -7.70
CA ALA A 151 1.35 -20.31 -6.74
C ALA A 151 0.00 -20.89 -7.21
N GLY A 152 -0.49 -20.53 -8.40
CA GLY A 152 -1.67 -21.13 -9.04
C GLY A 152 -3.01 -20.80 -8.36
N THR A 153 -3.02 -19.94 -7.37
CA THR A 153 -4.24 -19.46 -6.71
C THR A 153 -4.72 -18.17 -7.37
N ASN A 154 -5.87 -18.22 -8.01
CA ASN A 154 -6.60 -17.12 -8.64
C ASN A 154 -5.79 -16.38 -9.72
N GLY A 155 -6.15 -16.57 -10.98
CA GLY A 155 -5.54 -15.98 -12.18
C GLY A 155 -5.52 -14.46 -12.23
N GLN A 156 -4.98 -13.83 -11.21
CA GLN A 156 -4.74 -12.40 -11.16
C GLN A 156 -3.51 -12.08 -12.02
N PHE A 157 -3.78 -11.73 -13.26
CA PHE A 157 -2.77 -11.24 -14.17
C PHE A 157 -2.43 -9.80 -13.81
N ARG A 158 -1.22 -9.61 -13.32
CA ARG A 158 -0.73 -8.27 -13.01
C ARG A 158 0.00 -7.67 -14.22
N THR A 159 -0.30 -6.41 -14.51
CA THR A 159 0.43 -5.67 -15.55
C THR A 159 1.86 -5.38 -15.08
N PRO A 160 2.89 -5.76 -15.83
CA PRO A 160 4.27 -5.46 -15.48
C PRO A 160 4.51 -3.94 -15.31
N ARG A 161 5.31 -3.55 -14.32
CA ARG A 161 5.54 -2.13 -13.96
C ARG A 161 6.03 -1.27 -15.12
N HIS A 162 6.91 -1.81 -15.96
CA HIS A 162 7.41 -1.06 -17.12
C HIS A 162 6.31 -0.77 -18.14
N ILE A 163 5.33 -1.66 -18.30
CA ILE A 163 4.14 -1.44 -19.14
C ILE A 163 3.24 -0.38 -18.51
N ILE A 164 2.98 -0.48 -17.19
CA ILE A 164 2.21 0.54 -16.45
C ILE A 164 2.86 1.92 -16.62
N LYS A 165 4.17 2.03 -16.36
CA LYS A 165 4.92 3.28 -16.53
C LYS A 165 4.85 3.81 -17.96
N MET A 166 4.95 2.93 -18.96
CA MET A 166 4.79 3.31 -20.37
C MET A 166 3.40 3.89 -20.63
N MET A 167 2.34 3.22 -20.19
CA MET A 167 0.96 3.68 -20.37
C MET A 167 0.72 5.03 -19.70
N VAL A 168 1.16 5.19 -18.45
CA VAL A 168 1.05 6.45 -17.72
C VAL A 168 1.79 7.59 -18.39
N ASN A 169 3.01 7.33 -18.91
CA ASN A 169 3.77 8.33 -19.65
C ASN A 169 3.13 8.72 -20.99
N LEU A 170 2.39 7.81 -21.63
CA LEU A 170 1.69 8.09 -22.89
C LEU A 170 0.42 8.93 -22.70
N VAL A 171 -0.31 8.70 -21.59
CA VAL A 171 -1.56 9.44 -21.31
C VAL A 171 -1.33 10.76 -20.59
N GLU A 172 -0.14 10.94 -19.97
CA GLU A 172 0.28 12.16 -19.31
C GLU A 172 -0.78 12.72 -18.33
N PRO A 173 -1.08 12.01 -17.20
CA PRO A 173 -2.06 12.48 -16.22
C PRO A 173 -1.79 13.92 -15.76
N LYS A 174 -2.85 14.68 -15.48
CA LYS A 174 -2.78 16.08 -15.04
C LYS A 174 -3.35 16.25 -13.64
N VAL A 175 -3.00 17.35 -12.99
CA VAL A 175 -3.39 17.62 -11.60
C VAL A 175 -4.89 17.84 -11.41
N GLU A 176 -5.64 18.04 -12.50
CA GLU A 176 -7.09 18.19 -12.50
C GLU A 176 -7.84 16.89 -12.77
N ASP A 177 -7.11 15.81 -13.10
CA ASP A 177 -7.75 14.54 -13.46
C ASP A 177 -8.43 13.88 -12.26
N ILE A 178 -9.47 13.10 -12.56
CA ILE A 178 -10.09 12.12 -11.68
C ILE A 178 -9.78 10.75 -12.29
N ILE A 179 -8.90 10.00 -11.66
CA ILE A 179 -8.27 8.80 -12.22
C ILE A 179 -8.93 7.56 -11.60
N CYS A 180 -9.39 6.64 -12.45
CA CYS A 180 -9.98 5.39 -11.99
C CYS A 180 -9.25 4.17 -12.57
N ASP A 181 -9.03 3.18 -11.72
CA ASP A 181 -8.71 1.80 -12.12
C ASP A 181 -9.86 0.88 -11.67
N PRO A 182 -10.77 0.48 -12.58
CA PRO A 182 -11.93 -0.33 -12.25
C PRO A 182 -11.63 -1.81 -11.97
N ALA A 183 -10.37 -2.22 -12.04
CA ALA A 183 -9.87 -3.56 -11.69
C ALA A 183 -8.51 -3.43 -11.00
N CYS A 184 -8.48 -2.61 -9.93
CA CYS A 184 -7.24 -2.02 -9.43
C CYS A 184 -6.28 -3.03 -8.78
N GLY A 185 -6.77 -4.15 -8.27
CA GLY A 185 -5.93 -5.08 -7.53
C GLY A 185 -5.17 -4.37 -6.41
N THR A 186 -3.86 -4.33 -6.51
CA THR A 186 -2.97 -3.67 -5.55
C THR A 186 -2.68 -2.20 -5.86
N GLY A 187 -3.45 -1.58 -6.75
CA GLY A 187 -3.35 -0.15 -7.07
C GLY A 187 -2.16 0.23 -7.97
N GLY A 188 -1.61 -0.71 -8.73
CA GLY A 188 -0.39 -0.47 -9.50
C GLY A 188 -0.48 0.69 -10.50
N PHE A 189 -1.58 0.85 -11.22
CA PHE A 189 -1.80 1.99 -12.12
C PHE A 189 -1.96 3.30 -11.37
N LEU A 190 -2.71 3.29 -10.28
CA LEU A 190 -2.95 4.49 -9.46
C LEU A 190 -1.66 4.99 -8.80
N VAL A 191 -0.85 4.08 -8.26
CA VAL A 191 0.49 4.40 -7.72
C VAL A 191 1.37 5.02 -8.80
N ALA A 192 1.44 4.40 -9.99
CA ALA A 192 2.28 4.92 -11.06
C ALA A 192 1.82 6.29 -11.57
N ALA A 193 0.50 6.54 -11.62
CA ALA A 193 -0.05 7.86 -11.93
C ALA A 193 0.32 8.89 -10.86
N GLY A 194 0.23 8.52 -9.58
CA GLY A 194 0.66 9.36 -8.46
C GLY A 194 2.16 9.70 -8.50
N GLU A 195 3.03 8.71 -8.73
CA GLU A 195 4.47 8.92 -8.92
C GLU A 195 4.76 9.86 -10.10
N TYR A 196 4.05 9.70 -11.23
CA TYR A 196 4.17 10.58 -12.39
C TYR A 196 3.82 12.02 -12.04
N LEU A 197 2.67 12.24 -11.41
CA LEU A 197 2.21 13.57 -11.00
C LEU A 197 3.14 14.24 -10.00
N GLN A 198 3.62 13.51 -8.99
CA GLN A 198 4.62 14.02 -8.05
C GLN A 198 5.93 14.41 -8.73
N LYS A 199 6.33 13.71 -9.79
CA LYS A 199 7.54 14.01 -10.55
C LYS A 199 7.36 15.22 -11.48
N GLN A 200 6.24 15.30 -12.20
CA GLN A 200 6.00 16.33 -13.22
C GLN A 200 5.47 17.63 -12.63
N TYR A 201 4.66 17.54 -11.58
CA TYR A 201 3.92 18.68 -10.99
C TYR A 201 4.23 18.85 -9.49
N ARG A 202 5.47 18.54 -9.09
CA ARG A 202 5.90 18.50 -7.69
C ARG A 202 5.47 19.73 -6.90
N ASP A 203 5.76 20.92 -7.41
CA ASP A 203 5.49 22.17 -6.71
C ASP A 203 3.99 22.39 -6.51
N GLN A 204 3.17 22.04 -7.49
CA GLN A 204 1.71 22.16 -7.40
C GLN A 204 1.15 21.15 -6.38
N VAL A 205 1.56 19.87 -6.46
CA VAL A 205 1.10 18.83 -5.53
C VAL A 205 1.54 19.10 -4.09
N MET A 206 2.72 19.68 -3.88
CA MET A 206 3.24 19.95 -2.52
C MET A 206 2.75 21.25 -1.90
N PHE A 207 2.64 22.33 -2.69
CA PHE A 207 2.49 23.68 -2.16
C PHE A 207 1.15 24.34 -2.50
N ASP A 208 0.46 23.94 -3.57
CA ASP A 208 -0.89 24.43 -3.86
C ASP A 208 -1.91 23.66 -3.00
N LYS A 209 -2.57 24.35 -2.09
CA LYS A 209 -3.53 23.75 -1.15
C LYS A 209 -4.70 23.06 -1.85
N LYS A 210 -5.17 23.61 -2.98
CA LYS A 210 -6.30 23.03 -3.72
C LYS A 210 -5.88 21.77 -4.46
N VAL A 211 -4.75 21.82 -5.16
CA VAL A 211 -4.18 20.67 -5.86
C VAL A 211 -3.83 19.55 -4.87
N LYS A 212 -3.20 19.90 -3.75
CA LYS A 212 -2.86 18.92 -2.70
C LYS A 212 -4.09 18.23 -2.13
N LYS A 213 -5.17 18.98 -1.86
CA LYS A 213 -6.43 18.39 -1.38
C LYS A 213 -7.02 17.47 -2.43
N HIS A 214 -7.13 17.91 -3.68
CA HIS A 214 -7.63 17.10 -4.78
C HIS A 214 -6.81 15.81 -4.96
N TYR A 215 -5.48 15.93 -4.97
CA TYR A 215 -4.56 14.78 -5.09
C TYR A 215 -4.76 13.74 -3.99
N ASN A 216 -4.96 14.17 -2.74
CA ASN A 216 -5.07 13.25 -1.60
C ASN A 216 -6.46 12.64 -1.42
N ASP A 217 -7.53 13.39 -1.74
CA ASP A 217 -8.88 13.04 -1.29
C ASP A 217 -9.85 12.73 -2.44
N GLU A 218 -9.56 13.20 -3.67
CA GLU A 218 -10.57 13.23 -4.73
C GLU A 218 -10.09 12.62 -6.06
N MET A 219 -8.78 12.46 -6.24
CA MET A 219 -8.20 12.12 -7.55
C MET A 219 -8.22 10.63 -7.87
N PHE A 220 -7.94 9.76 -6.89
CA PHE A 220 -7.65 8.36 -7.13
C PHE A 220 -8.78 7.45 -6.68
N HIS A 221 -9.36 6.72 -7.64
CA HIS A 221 -10.43 5.76 -7.45
C HIS A 221 -9.99 4.37 -7.91
N GLY A 222 -10.22 3.36 -7.10
CA GLY A 222 -9.90 1.98 -7.44
C GLY A 222 -10.99 1.02 -7.01
N TYR A 223 -11.35 0.07 -7.88
CA TYR A 223 -12.38 -0.93 -7.60
C TYR A 223 -11.81 -2.34 -7.75
N ASP A 224 -12.17 -3.23 -6.84
CA ASP A 224 -11.88 -4.66 -6.91
C ASP A 224 -12.89 -5.44 -6.08
N MET A 225 -12.98 -6.76 -6.32
CA MET A 225 -13.84 -7.69 -5.59
C MET A 225 -13.06 -8.54 -4.56
N ASP A 226 -11.75 -8.33 -4.42
CA ASP A 226 -10.90 -9.01 -3.44
C ASP A 226 -10.49 -8.05 -2.32
N ARG A 227 -11.02 -8.26 -1.11
CA ARG A 227 -10.75 -7.41 0.06
C ARG A 227 -9.27 -7.37 0.44
N THR A 228 -8.54 -8.47 0.27
CA THR A 228 -7.10 -8.50 0.55
C THR A 228 -6.35 -7.63 -0.44
N MET A 229 -6.69 -7.69 -1.73
CA MET A 229 -6.10 -6.82 -2.74
C MET A 229 -6.40 -5.34 -2.48
N LEU A 230 -7.63 -5.00 -2.10
CA LEU A 230 -8.02 -3.62 -1.76
C LEU A 230 -7.25 -3.10 -0.53
N ARG A 231 -7.07 -3.93 0.49
CA ARG A 231 -6.27 -3.59 1.68
C ARG A 231 -4.82 -3.29 1.30
N ILE A 232 -4.22 -4.17 0.53
CA ILE A 232 -2.87 -4.01 -0.01
C ILE A 232 -2.80 -2.75 -0.88
N GLY A 233 -3.78 -2.53 -1.75
CA GLY A 233 -3.85 -1.36 -2.63
C GLY A 233 -3.96 -0.05 -1.86
N ALA A 234 -4.81 0.02 -0.85
CA ALA A 234 -4.93 1.21 0.00
C ALA A 234 -3.61 1.54 0.70
N MET A 235 -2.96 0.56 1.34
CA MET A 235 -1.65 0.74 1.97
C MET A 235 -0.58 1.15 0.95
N ASN A 236 -0.58 0.53 -0.23
CA ASN A 236 0.35 0.86 -1.31
C ASN A 236 0.19 2.32 -1.77
N MET A 237 -1.04 2.79 -1.96
CA MET A 237 -1.30 4.18 -2.32
C MET A 237 -0.83 5.16 -1.23
N MET A 238 -1.11 4.85 0.04
CA MET A 238 -0.71 5.68 1.16
C MET A 238 0.81 5.79 1.30
N THR A 239 1.53 4.69 1.14
CA THR A 239 3.01 4.68 1.18
C THR A 239 3.62 5.45 0.01
N HIS A 240 2.89 5.61 -1.09
CA HIS A 240 3.30 6.44 -2.23
C HIS A 240 2.75 7.87 -2.17
N GLY A 241 2.26 8.30 -0.99
CA GLY A 241 1.95 9.71 -0.71
C GLY A 241 0.55 10.17 -1.07
N VAL A 242 -0.39 9.26 -1.27
CA VAL A 242 -1.83 9.56 -1.35
C VAL A 242 -2.46 9.26 0.00
N GLU A 243 -2.95 10.28 0.70
CA GLU A 243 -3.38 10.11 2.10
C GLU A 243 -4.71 9.37 2.22
N ASN A 244 -5.68 9.64 1.35
CA ASN A 244 -7.04 9.09 1.41
C ASN A 244 -7.49 8.53 0.05
N PRO A 245 -6.85 7.48 -0.50
CA PRO A 245 -7.26 6.90 -1.78
C PRO A 245 -8.67 6.30 -1.68
N ASP A 246 -9.53 6.57 -2.65
CA ASP A 246 -10.87 6.00 -2.71
C ASP A 246 -10.82 4.60 -3.34
N ILE A 247 -10.45 3.61 -2.54
CA ILE A 247 -10.40 2.21 -2.93
C ILE A 247 -11.65 1.50 -2.42
N GLN A 248 -12.44 0.90 -3.32
CA GLN A 248 -13.76 0.36 -2.98
C GLN A 248 -13.92 -1.11 -3.38
N TYR A 249 -14.62 -1.88 -2.53
CA TYR A 249 -15.14 -3.19 -2.89
C TYR A 249 -16.34 -3.01 -3.80
N LYS A 250 -16.15 -3.20 -5.09
CA LYS A 250 -17.17 -2.89 -6.10
C LYS A 250 -16.96 -3.71 -7.36
N ASP A 251 -18.04 -4.29 -7.87
CA ASP A 251 -18.08 -4.87 -9.20
C ASP A 251 -18.30 -3.76 -10.24
N SER A 252 -17.27 -3.47 -11.01
CA SER A 252 -17.28 -2.41 -12.01
C SER A 252 -18.20 -2.69 -13.20
N LEU A 253 -18.53 -3.96 -13.43
CA LEU A 253 -19.36 -4.42 -14.54
C LEU A 253 -20.81 -4.67 -14.13
N SER A 254 -21.14 -4.58 -12.84
CA SER A 254 -22.49 -4.77 -12.33
C SER A 254 -23.43 -3.69 -12.88
N GLU A 255 -24.66 -4.07 -13.19
CA GLU A 255 -25.75 -3.13 -13.53
C GLU A 255 -26.08 -2.18 -12.37
N GLN A 256 -25.70 -2.54 -11.13
CA GLN A 256 -25.86 -1.71 -9.95
C GLN A 256 -24.80 -0.58 -9.90
N ASN A 257 -23.75 -0.66 -10.72
CA ASN A 257 -22.76 0.41 -10.80
C ASN A 257 -23.38 1.65 -11.46
N GLN A 258 -23.51 2.71 -10.66
CA GLN A 258 -24.11 3.96 -11.10
C GLN A 258 -23.08 5.00 -11.58
N ASP A 259 -21.79 4.66 -11.60
CA ASP A 259 -20.73 5.57 -12.05
C ASP A 259 -20.86 5.79 -13.56
N LYS A 260 -21.25 7.01 -13.93
CA LYS A 260 -21.38 7.42 -15.33
C LYS A 260 -20.66 8.75 -15.51
N GLU A 261 -19.69 8.78 -16.41
CA GLU A 261 -19.00 10.01 -16.81
C GLU A 261 -18.39 10.80 -15.60
N CYS A 262 -17.99 10.07 -14.53
CA CYS A 262 -17.45 10.68 -13.30
C CYS A 262 -15.92 10.70 -13.24
N HIS A 263 -15.22 10.02 -14.17
CA HIS A 263 -13.76 9.97 -14.22
C HIS A 263 -13.26 10.57 -15.54
N THR A 264 -12.14 11.31 -15.46
CA THR A 264 -11.52 11.92 -16.65
C THR A 264 -10.49 11.01 -17.30
N LEU A 265 -9.90 10.11 -16.52
CA LEU A 265 -8.88 9.14 -16.96
C LEU A 265 -9.16 7.77 -16.36
N ILE A 266 -9.23 6.75 -17.23
CA ILE A 266 -9.33 5.36 -16.81
C ILE A 266 -8.07 4.62 -17.24
N LEU A 267 -7.40 3.98 -16.28
CA LEU A 267 -6.23 3.14 -16.48
C LEU A 267 -6.57 1.73 -15.98
N ALA A 268 -6.68 0.77 -16.89
CA ALA A 268 -7.14 -0.56 -16.52
C ALA A 268 -6.43 -1.68 -17.28
N ASN A 269 -6.27 -2.80 -16.61
CA ASN A 269 -6.01 -4.09 -17.23
C ASN A 269 -7.03 -5.10 -16.68
N PRO A 270 -8.25 -5.15 -17.24
CA PRO A 270 -9.31 -6.00 -16.72
C PRO A 270 -8.96 -7.49 -16.88
N PRO A 271 -9.55 -8.38 -16.06
CA PRO A 271 -9.30 -9.82 -16.14
C PRO A 271 -9.73 -10.36 -17.51
N PHE A 272 -8.91 -11.23 -18.10
CA PHE A 272 -9.16 -11.80 -19.43
C PHE A 272 -10.16 -12.97 -19.42
N LYS A 273 -10.52 -13.46 -18.24
CA LYS A 273 -11.38 -14.64 -18.07
C LYS A 273 -12.23 -14.49 -16.80
N GLY A 274 -13.51 -14.64 -16.95
CA GLY A 274 -14.50 -14.65 -15.88
C GLY A 274 -15.86 -14.90 -16.50
N SER A 275 -16.79 -15.47 -15.74
CA SER A 275 -18.22 -15.48 -16.09
C SER A 275 -18.86 -14.27 -15.41
N LEU A 276 -19.54 -13.44 -16.18
CA LEU A 276 -20.44 -12.44 -15.62
C LEU A 276 -21.63 -13.18 -14.97
N ASN A 277 -21.93 -12.84 -13.74
CA ASN A 277 -23.19 -13.27 -13.15
C ASN A 277 -24.26 -12.28 -13.60
N TYR A 278 -25.10 -12.69 -14.56
CA TYR A 278 -26.17 -11.86 -15.10
C TYR A 278 -27.39 -11.73 -14.17
N ASP A 279 -27.34 -12.40 -13.01
CA ASP A 279 -28.47 -12.43 -12.05
C ASP A 279 -28.30 -11.43 -10.88
N VAL A 280 -27.30 -10.51 -10.99
CA VAL A 280 -27.00 -9.50 -9.94
C VAL A 280 -27.09 -8.10 -10.50
#